data_1cd054e6bfba75808c18e77781985ff8
#
_entry.id   1cd054e6bfba75808c18e77781985ff8
#
_cell.length_a   1.000
_cell.length_b   1.000
_cell.length_c   1.000
_cell.angle_alpha   90.00
_cell.angle_beta   90.00
_cell.angle_gamma   90.00
#
_symmetry.space_group_name_H-M   'P 1'
#
loop_
_entity.id
_entity.type
_entity.pdbx_description
1 polymer ?
#
loop_
_entity_poly.entity_id
_entity_poly.type
_entity_poly.pdbx_seq_one_letter_code
_entity_poly.pdbx_strand_id
1 'polypeptide(L)'
;MSFTENMRNELLENYNESVTENGAVGYRTTGKYLLDINFAVASLRSAKEQEIIESFKKAFFEDKVLAVKWLFFARDVRGGLGERRLFRTAMKFIAEYEPETAAKVIPLVAEYGRFDDMWEFLDNETLCPVVLNYIDSQLKNDIDDKNNQKPISFLAKWLPSVNSSSDRTKVYANIIRKHLGMTERDYRKLLAELRMYLDVVERKMSAKQWGDIKYEAVPSCANLIYNNAFMRNDGERRQEYLSKLEKGETKIHASVLYPHDIVHRYKQYNYGMGRYSLKQYDQALEALWKALPDMVQGNGDTIVVADGSGSMGIRIRNTGVTALDVANALAIYFAERSSGGFKNKYITFSSRPQLVNLDTGKTLRDKISIAIAHNEIANTNVEAVFDLVLSTAIQNKMTQNDIPANVLIISDMEFDRAVCSDCSSCGIDANLFNVIEQKYAQAGYKLPRLVFWNVNSRTGTVPVRQNKLGVALVSGFSVNICNMVMSGELDPYKCLLDTINSERYKPVEDLLIA
;
A
#
# COMPACT_ATOMS: atom_id res chain seq x y z
N MET A 1 -2.51 28.21 30.90
CA MET A 1 -3.49 28.59 29.84
C MET A 1 -4.59 29.43 30.48
N SER A 2 -5.05 30.47 29.79
CA SER A 2 -6.18 31.30 30.29
C SER A 2 -7.50 30.50 30.13
N PHE A 3 -8.54 30.92 30.87
CA PHE A 3 -9.89 30.34 30.73
C PHE A 3 -10.41 30.42 29.28
N THR A 4 -10.14 31.52 28.58
CA THR A 4 -10.54 31.70 27.20
C THR A 4 -9.77 30.84 26.21
N GLU A 5 -8.52 30.47 26.49
CA GLU A 5 -7.74 29.49 25.70
C GLU A 5 -8.29 28.09 25.90
N ASN A 6 -8.62 27.72 27.15
CA ASN A 6 -9.25 26.43 27.44
C ASN A 6 -10.62 26.32 26.76
N MET A 7 -11.47 27.35 26.86
CA MET A 7 -12.78 27.38 26.20
C MET A 7 -12.65 27.33 24.66
N ARG A 8 -11.66 28.01 24.08
CA ARG A 8 -11.38 27.92 22.64
C ARG A 8 -10.95 26.52 22.24
N ASN A 9 -10.10 25.88 23.04
CA ASN A 9 -9.63 24.51 22.77
C ASN A 9 -10.80 23.53 22.84
N GLU A 10 -11.68 23.65 23.84
CA GLU A 10 -12.86 22.82 24.00
C GLU A 10 -13.85 22.99 22.84
N LEU A 11 -14.07 24.22 22.38
CA LEU A 11 -14.85 24.49 21.18
C LEU A 11 -14.21 23.89 19.91
N LEU A 12 -12.88 23.98 19.77
CA LEU A 12 -12.17 23.38 18.65
C LEU A 12 -12.20 21.86 18.69
N GLU A 13 -12.17 21.26 19.88
CA GLU A 13 -12.33 19.82 20.09
C GLU A 13 -13.71 19.36 19.64
N ASN A 14 -14.78 20.02 20.05
CA ASN A 14 -16.15 19.72 19.63
C ASN A 14 -16.33 19.83 18.09
N TYR A 15 -15.67 20.80 17.44
CA TYR A 15 -15.68 20.92 15.97
C TYR A 15 -14.85 19.84 15.26
N ASN A 16 -13.87 19.26 15.92
CA ASN A 16 -13.04 18.19 15.34
C ASN A 16 -13.67 16.80 15.48
N GLU A 17 -14.67 16.64 16.32
CA GLU A 17 -15.33 15.35 16.46
C GLU A 17 -16.05 14.91 15.19
N SER A 18 -15.99 13.63 14.91
CA SER A 18 -16.63 12.93 13.81
C SER A 18 -17.10 11.57 14.27
N VAL A 19 -17.99 10.96 13.51
CA VAL A 19 -18.44 9.61 13.78
C VAL A 19 -18.21 8.71 12.58
N THR A 20 -17.88 7.46 12.85
CA THR A 20 -17.79 6.42 11.82
C THR A 20 -19.19 6.08 11.30
N GLU A 21 -19.28 5.34 10.21
CA GLU A 21 -20.56 4.86 9.68
C GLU A 21 -21.36 4.06 10.74
N ASN A 22 -20.66 3.32 11.59
CA ASN A 22 -21.26 2.50 12.66
C ASN A 22 -21.37 3.23 14.02
N GLY A 23 -21.09 4.54 14.05
CA GLY A 23 -21.36 5.43 15.17
C GLY A 23 -20.27 5.54 16.23
N ALA A 24 -19.08 4.97 16.04
CA ALA A 24 -17.95 5.23 16.93
C ALA A 24 -17.47 6.68 16.80
N VAL A 25 -17.14 7.30 17.93
CA VAL A 25 -16.60 8.66 17.97
C VAL A 25 -15.13 8.64 17.64
N GLY A 26 -14.73 9.51 16.72
CA GLY A 26 -13.36 9.77 16.31
C GLY A 26 -13.18 11.25 15.94
N TYR A 27 -12.23 11.56 15.09
CA TYR A 27 -11.88 12.93 14.74
C TYR A 27 -11.91 13.15 13.22
N ARG A 28 -12.18 14.38 12.79
CA ARG A 28 -12.11 14.79 11.37
C ARG A 28 -10.67 14.97 10.90
N THR A 29 -9.79 15.31 11.81
CA THR A 29 -8.36 15.51 11.55
C THR A 29 -7.54 15.08 12.78
N THR A 30 -6.36 14.56 12.54
CA THR A 30 -5.36 14.31 13.59
C THR A 30 -4.79 15.62 14.18
N GLY A 31 -5.01 16.77 13.51
CA GLY A 31 -4.36 18.04 13.79
C GLY A 31 -3.12 18.30 12.94
N LYS A 32 -2.78 17.35 12.02
CA LYS A 32 -1.71 17.44 11.03
C LYS A 32 -2.19 16.93 9.68
N TYR A 33 -2.32 17.83 8.70
CA TYR A 33 -2.85 17.47 7.39
C TYR A 33 -2.00 16.46 6.63
N LEU A 34 -0.69 16.46 6.88
CA LEU A 34 0.21 15.46 6.31
C LEU A 34 -0.07 14.05 6.87
N LEU A 35 -0.37 13.93 8.16
CA LEU A 35 -0.76 12.66 8.77
C LEU A 35 -2.16 12.24 8.32
N ASP A 36 -3.08 13.19 8.17
CA ASP A 36 -4.45 12.93 7.70
C ASP A 36 -4.43 12.32 6.30
N ILE A 37 -3.71 12.92 5.35
CA ILE A 37 -3.62 12.37 3.99
C ILE A 37 -2.89 11.03 3.97
N ASN A 38 -1.87 10.84 4.81
CA ASN A 38 -1.18 9.55 4.93
C ASN A 38 -2.13 8.45 5.41
N PHE A 39 -2.97 8.75 6.38
CA PHE A 39 -3.95 7.78 6.89
C PHE A 39 -5.14 7.56 5.95
N ALA A 40 -5.43 8.51 5.06
CA ALA A 40 -6.49 8.42 4.06
C ALA A 40 -6.07 7.75 2.74
N VAL A 41 -4.80 7.39 2.54
CA VAL A 41 -4.25 6.93 1.25
C VAL A 41 -5.09 5.81 0.62
N ALA A 42 -5.47 4.79 1.39
CA ALA A 42 -6.25 3.67 0.87
C ALA A 42 -7.63 4.12 0.36
N SER A 43 -8.30 4.99 1.10
CA SER A 43 -9.61 5.57 0.75
C SER A 43 -9.53 6.45 -0.50
N LEU A 44 -8.43 7.20 -0.65
CA LEU A 44 -8.20 8.08 -1.79
C LEU A 44 -8.05 7.32 -3.12
N ARG A 45 -7.82 6.00 -3.08
CA ARG A 45 -7.86 5.17 -4.30
C ARG A 45 -9.21 5.22 -4.99
N SER A 46 -10.30 5.27 -4.25
CA SER A 46 -11.67 5.32 -4.76
C SER A 46 -12.25 6.73 -4.87
N ALA A 47 -11.61 7.72 -4.26
CA ALA A 47 -12.02 9.11 -4.21
C ALA A 47 -12.02 9.79 -5.59
N LYS A 48 -12.77 10.87 -5.75
CA LYS A 48 -12.71 11.74 -6.94
C LYS A 48 -11.37 12.49 -6.98
N GLU A 49 -10.96 12.96 -8.16
CA GLU A 49 -9.71 13.72 -8.30
C GLU A 49 -9.72 14.98 -7.44
N GLN A 50 -10.85 15.68 -7.35
CA GLN A 50 -11.00 16.87 -6.52
C GLN A 50 -10.75 16.58 -5.02
N GLU A 51 -11.21 15.44 -4.51
CA GLU A 51 -11.01 15.05 -3.11
C GLU A 51 -9.52 14.78 -2.81
N ILE A 52 -8.81 14.16 -3.78
CA ILE A 52 -7.36 13.95 -3.68
C ILE A 52 -6.64 15.30 -3.65
N ILE A 53 -7.01 16.22 -4.56
CA ILE A 53 -6.41 17.56 -4.65
C ILE A 53 -6.64 18.32 -3.35
N GLU A 54 -7.86 18.36 -2.83
CA GLU A 54 -8.18 19.09 -1.59
C GLU A 54 -7.43 18.53 -0.37
N SER A 55 -7.30 17.19 -0.29
CA SER A 55 -6.54 16.56 0.78
C SER A 55 -5.05 16.89 0.68
N PHE A 56 -4.47 16.79 -0.52
CA PHE A 56 -3.06 17.10 -0.75
C PHE A 56 -2.76 18.59 -0.54
N LYS A 57 -3.63 19.46 -1.03
CA LYS A 57 -3.53 20.92 -0.90
C LYS A 57 -3.40 21.36 0.55
N LYS A 58 -4.17 20.78 1.48
CA LYS A 58 -4.05 21.07 2.90
C LYS A 58 -2.65 20.78 3.44
N ALA A 59 -2.11 19.59 3.13
CA ALA A 59 -0.76 19.20 3.53
C ALA A 59 0.31 20.08 2.85
N PHE A 60 0.12 20.42 1.57
CA PHE A 60 1.05 21.27 0.81
C PHE A 60 1.16 22.69 1.38
N PHE A 61 0.05 23.28 1.83
CA PHE A 61 0.06 24.59 2.47
C PHE A 61 0.48 24.55 3.94
N GLU A 62 0.41 23.40 4.60
CA GLU A 62 0.97 23.21 5.94
C GLU A 62 2.51 23.19 5.90
N ASP A 63 3.08 22.36 5.02
CA ASP A 63 4.52 22.31 4.75
C ASP A 63 4.78 21.74 3.34
N LYS A 64 5.20 22.60 2.44
CA LYS A 64 5.44 22.27 1.04
C LYS A 64 6.50 21.18 0.86
N VAL A 65 7.62 21.31 1.56
CA VAL A 65 8.75 20.38 1.39
C VAL A 65 8.36 18.99 1.88
N LEU A 66 7.78 18.90 3.06
CA LEU A 66 7.30 17.64 3.62
C LEU A 66 6.19 17.02 2.77
N ALA A 67 5.26 17.82 2.25
CA ALA A 67 4.18 17.33 1.40
C ALA A 67 4.69 16.74 0.08
N VAL A 68 5.69 17.37 -0.55
CA VAL A 68 6.29 16.84 -1.79
C VAL A 68 7.12 15.59 -1.48
N LYS A 69 7.93 15.57 -0.41
CA LYS A 69 8.64 14.35 0.04
C LYS A 69 7.66 13.20 0.29
N TRP A 70 6.58 13.47 1.01
CA TRP A 70 5.52 12.49 1.24
C TRP A 70 4.89 12.01 -0.08
N LEU A 71 4.68 12.89 -1.04
CA LEU A 71 4.14 12.50 -2.34
C LEU A 71 5.03 11.50 -3.07
N PHE A 72 6.35 11.67 -2.99
CA PHE A 72 7.30 10.70 -3.53
C PHE A 72 7.31 9.39 -2.72
N PHE A 73 7.21 9.45 -1.38
CA PHE A 73 6.98 8.26 -0.56
C PHE A 73 5.68 7.54 -0.95
N ALA A 74 4.59 8.28 -1.14
CA ALA A 74 3.32 7.71 -1.58
C ALA A 74 3.44 7.01 -2.95
N ARG A 75 4.27 7.53 -3.87
CA ARG A 75 4.49 6.93 -5.19
C ARG A 75 5.47 5.76 -5.18
N ASP A 76 6.42 5.74 -4.30
CA ASP A 76 7.52 4.79 -4.31
C ASP A 76 7.05 3.34 -4.25
N VAL A 77 7.36 2.58 -5.32
CA VAL A 77 6.98 1.17 -5.44
C VAL A 77 7.93 0.23 -4.71
N ARG A 78 9.11 0.71 -4.28
CA ARG A 78 10.17 -0.09 -3.65
C ARG A 78 10.26 0.12 -2.15
N GLY A 79 10.06 1.35 -1.68
CA GLY A 79 10.22 1.70 -0.27
C GLY A 79 9.01 2.41 0.33
N GLY A 80 7.94 2.63 -0.43
CA GLY A 80 6.76 3.37 -0.01
C GLY A 80 5.44 2.67 -0.33
N LEU A 81 4.43 3.47 -0.63
CA LEU A 81 3.04 3.01 -0.76
C LEU A 81 2.66 2.51 -2.17
N GLY A 82 3.38 2.93 -3.22
CA GLY A 82 3.12 2.56 -4.61
C GLY A 82 1.87 3.19 -5.24
N GLU A 83 1.41 4.32 -4.71
CA GLU A 83 0.17 4.99 -5.12
C GLU A 83 0.34 5.82 -6.39
N ARG A 84 -0.08 5.27 -7.51
CA ARG A 84 0.14 5.89 -8.82
C ARG A 84 -0.86 7.01 -9.13
N ARG A 85 -2.15 6.78 -8.90
CA ARG A 85 -3.18 7.75 -9.25
C ARG A 85 -3.09 8.99 -8.38
N LEU A 86 -2.94 8.81 -7.06
CA LEU A 86 -2.76 9.88 -6.10
C LEU A 86 -1.56 10.75 -6.49
N PHE A 87 -0.42 10.13 -6.76
CA PHE A 87 0.78 10.84 -7.21
C PHE A 87 0.53 11.70 -8.45
N ARG A 88 -0.04 11.12 -9.51
CA ARG A 88 -0.31 11.84 -10.75
C ARG A 88 -1.28 13.00 -10.55
N THR A 89 -2.35 12.78 -9.78
CA THR A 89 -3.34 13.83 -9.49
C THR A 89 -2.72 14.98 -8.67
N ALA A 90 -1.96 14.67 -7.62
CA ALA A 90 -1.29 15.68 -6.80
C ALA A 90 -0.19 16.42 -7.58
N MET A 91 0.58 15.72 -8.42
CA MET A 91 1.58 16.37 -9.28
C MET A 91 0.95 17.32 -10.32
N LYS A 92 -0.25 17.01 -10.84
CA LYS A 92 -0.99 17.96 -11.70
C LYS A 92 -1.33 19.24 -10.94
N PHE A 93 -1.80 19.11 -9.70
CA PHE A 93 -2.06 20.29 -8.85
C PHE A 93 -0.79 21.12 -8.65
N ILE A 94 0.37 20.49 -8.33
CA ILE A 94 1.64 21.22 -8.19
C ILE A 94 2.02 21.89 -9.53
N ALA A 95 1.84 21.19 -10.65
CA ALA A 95 2.14 21.69 -11.98
C ALA A 95 1.32 22.92 -12.38
N GLU A 96 0.08 23.01 -11.92
CA GLU A 96 -0.81 24.15 -12.16
C GLU A 96 -0.56 25.31 -11.17
N TYR A 97 -0.27 24.99 -9.91
CA TYR A 97 -0.15 25.99 -8.84
C TYR A 97 1.28 26.53 -8.68
N GLU A 98 2.29 25.66 -8.70
CA GLU A 98 3.72 25.97 -8.60
C GLU A 98 4.54 25.20 -9.64
N PRO A 99 4.47 25.54 -10.93
CA PRO A 99 5.13 24.79 -12.00
C PRO A 99 6.65 24.66 -11.83
N GLU A 100 7.31 25.63 -11.20
CA GLU A 100 8.74 25.56 -10.89
C GLU A 100 9.07 24.45 -9.90
N THR A 101 8.24 24.27 -8.86
CA THR A 101 8.38 23.17 -7.91
C THR A 101 8.21 21.81 -8.60
N ALA A 102 7.20 21.69 -9.48
CA ALA A 102 6.99 20.48 -10.26
C ALA A 102 8.18 20.20 -11.21
N ALA A 103 8.69 21.22 -11.88
CA ALA A 103 9.81 21.10 -12.81
C ALA A 103 11.09 20.57 -12.13
N LYS A 104 11.40 21.07 -10.93
CA LYS A 104 12.57 20.63 -10.13
C LYS A 104 12.55 19.12 -9.87
N VAL A 105 11.39 18.52 -9.57
CA VAL A 105 11.28 17.12 -9.15
C VAL A 105 11.02 16.13 -10.27
N ILE A 106 10.75 16.58 -11.51
CA ILE A 106 10.54 15.70 -12.69
C ILE A 106 11.66 14.64 -12.86
N PRO A 107 12.96 14.96 -12.70
CA PRO A 107 14.02 13.97 -12.88
C PRO A 107 13.92 12.76 -11.93
N LEU A 108 13.29 12.93 -10.76
CA LEU A 108 13.13 11.88 -9.76
C LEU A 108 11.91 10.99 -9.99
N VAL A 109 10.98 11.38 -10.86
CA VAL A 109 9.71 10.63 -11.06
C VAL A 109 9.95 9.18 -11.46
N ALA A 110 10.91 8.92 -12.33
CA ALA A 110 11.20 7.57 -12.80
C ALA A 110 11.89 6.69 -11.75
N GLU A 111 12.61 7.29 -10.81
CA GLU A 111 13.28 6.57 -9.72
C GLU A 111 12.29 5.98 -8.72
N TYR A 112 11.34 6.77 -8.26
CA TYR A 112 10.34 6.33 -7.28
C TYR A 112 9.12 5.67 -7.93
N GLY A 113 8.85 6.00 -9.19
CA GLY A 113 7.71 5.52 -9.96
C GLY A 113 8.10 4.83 -11.26
N ARG A 114 7.57 5.38 -12.34
CA ARG A 114 7.81 4.91 -13.71
C ARG A 114 7.91 6.11 -14.65
N PHE A 115 8.63 5.97 -15.75
CA PHE A 115 8.73 7.01 -16.77
C PHE A 115 7.36 7.46 -17.31
N ASP A 116 6.39 6.56 -17.42
CA ASP A 116 5.06 6.91 -17.94
C ASP A 116 4.19 7.72 -16.94
N ASP A 117 4.67 7.95 -15.73
CA ASP A 117 4.03 8.90 -14.80
C ASP A 117 4.22 10.37 -15.24
N MET A 118 5.22 10.63 -16.12
CA MET A 118 5.50 11.96 -16.66
C MET A 118 4.65 12.32 -17.89
N TRP A 119 4.05 11.35 -18.58
CA TRP A 119 3.35 11.63 -19.86
C TRP A 119 2.17 12.58 -19.70
N GLU A 120 1.52 12.59 -18.55
CA GLU A 120 0.40 13.51 -18.31
C GLU A 120 0.84 14.98 -18.24
N PHE A 121 2.13 15.26 -18.00
CA PHE A 121 2.68 16.62 -18.00
C PHE A 121 2.99 17.14 -19.40
N LEU A 122 2.92 16.31 -20.43
CA LEU A 122 3.03 16.73 -21.83
C LEU A 122 1.83 17.58 -22.30
N ASP A 123 0.71 17.54 -21.54
CA ASP A 123 -0.46 18.39 -21.76
C ASP A 123 -0.33 19.77 -21.05
N ASN A 124 0.71 19.98 -20.23
CA ASN A 124 0.95 21.22 -19.48
C ASN A 124 2.00 22.07 -20.21
N GLU A 125 1.65 23.32 -20.55
CA GLU A 125 2.52 24.20 -21.36
C GLU A 125 3.89 24.47 -20.70
N THR A 126 3.92 24.62 -19.38
CA THR A 126 5.15 24.91 -18.62
C THR A 126 6.02 23.66 -18.46
N LEU A 127 5.42 22.50 -18.19
CA LEU A 127 6.17 21.28 -17.91
C LEU A 127 6.50 20.46 -19.15
N CYS A 128 5.77 20.60 -20.24
CA CYS A 128 6.02 19.90 -21.48
C CYS A 128 7.47 20.04 -21.94
N PRO A 129 8.04 21.26 -22.06
CA PRO A 129 9.47 21.43 -22.44
C PRO A 129 10.43 20.76 -21.44
N VAL A 130 10.13 20.81 -20.14
CA VAL A 130 10.99 20.19 -19.10
C VAL A 130 11.02 18.67 -19.26
N VAL A 131 9.86 18.05 -19.43
CA VAL A 131 9.74 16.60 -19.66
C VAL A 131 10.43 16.19 -20.96
N LEU A 132 10.25 16.95 -22.03
CA LEU A 132 10.86 16.65 -23.33
C LEU A 132 12.38 16.76 -23.28
N ASN A 133 12.93 17.77 -22.62
CA ASN A 133 14.38 17.93 -22.41
C ASN A 133 14.95 16.80 -21.56
N TYR A 134 14.22 16.37 -20.51
CA TYR A 134 14.61 15.22 -19.71
C TYR A 134 14.65 13.93 -20.54
N ILE A 135 13.62 13.69 -21.37
CA ILE A 135 13.58 12.54 -22.29
C ILE A 135 14.76 12.56 -23.26
N ASP A 136 15.05 13.70 -23.89
CA ASP A 136 16.16 13.84 -24.85
C ASP A 136 17.50 13.53 -24.18
N SER A 137 17.75 14.13 -23.01
CA SER A 137 18.97 13.89 -22.24
C SER A 137 19.11 12.42 -21.82
N GLN A 138 18.06 11.81 -21.31
CA GLN A 138 18.08 10.41 -20.89
C GLN A 138 18.23 9.44 -22.07
N LEU A 139 17.62 9.73 -23.23
CA LEU A 139 17.80 8.93 -24.44
C LEU A 139 19.23 8.98 -24.95
N LYS A 140 19.87 10.14 -24.91
CA LYS A 140 21.30 10.27 -25.29
C LYS A 140 22.17 9.41 -24.39
N ASN A 141 21.94 9.49 -23.05
CA ASN A 141 22.67 8.65 -22.10
C ASN A 141 22.42 7.15 -22.36
N ASP A 142 21.17 6.75 -22.60
CA ASP A 142 20.82 5.35 -22.87
C ASP A 142 21.47 4.83 -24.17
N ILE A 143 21.57 5.68 -25.19
CA ILE A 143 22.27 5.33 -26.47
C ILE A 143 23.76 5.18 -26.24
N ASP A 144 24.37 6.09 -25.51
CA ASP A 144 25.81 6.05 -25.21
C ASP A 144 26.16 4.85 -24.32
N ASP A 145 25.35 4.59 -23.28
CA ASP A 145 25.55 3.42 -22.42
C ASP A 145 25.37 2.12 -23.18
N LYS A 146 24.37 2.03 -24.08
CA LYS A 146 24.19 0.87 -24.96
C LYS A 146 25.42 0.65 -25.86
N ASN A 147 25.94 1.72 -26.47
CA ASN A 147 27.13 1.63 -27.34
C ASN A 147 28.35 1.16 -26.54
N ASN A 148 28.43 1.51 -25.27
CA ASN A 148 29.48 1.08 -24.35
C ASN A 148 29.14 -0.26 -23.64
N GLN A 149 28.11 -0.99 -24.06
CA GLN A 149 27.65 -2.26 -23.48
C GLN A 149 27.27 -2.17 -21.97
N LYS A 150 26.85 -1.01 -21.52
CA LYS A 150 26.37 -0.76 -20.15
C LYS A 150 24.87 -0.92 -20.06
N PRO A 151 24.32 -1.19 -18.84
CA PRO A 151 22.89 -1.17 -18.61
C PRO A 151 22.27 0.18 -18.95
N ILE A 152 21.14 0.18 -19.63
CA ILE A 152 20.36 1.38 -19.95
C ILE A 152 19.13 1.51 -19.06
N SER A 153 18.56 2.70 -19.00
CA SER A 153 17.33 2.94 -18.26
C SER A 153 16.11 2.25 -18.90
N PHE A 154 15.00 2.16 -18.15
CA PHE A 154 13.74 1.65 -18.69
C PHE A 154 12.95 2.69 -19.51
N LEU A 155 13.53 3.84 -19.86
CA LEU A 155 12.83 4.87 -20.62
C LEU A 155 12.24 4.32 -21.93
N ALA A 156 13.03 3.63 -22.73
CA ALA A 156 12.58 3.07 -24.02
C ALA A 156 11.42 2.06 -23.87
N LYS A 157 11.36 1.31 -22.75
CA LYS A 157 10.23 0.41 -22.45
C LYS A 157 8.92 1.19 -22.33
N TRP A 158 8.94 2.35 -21.67
CA TRP A 158 7.76 3.13 -21.34
C TRP A 158 7.42 4.21 -22.36
N LEU A 159 8.36 4.64 -23.22
CA LEU A 159 8.08 5.62 -24.27
C LEU A 159 6.88 5.21 -25.12
N PRO A 160 5.93 6.14 -25.38
CA PRO A 160 4.72 5.84 -26.14
C PRO A 160 5.04 5.49 -27.59
N SER A 161 4.31 4.53 -28.16
CA SER A 161 4.47 4.09 -29.56
C SER A 161 3.50 4.82 -30.48
N VAL A 162 3.96 5.24 -31.65
CA VAL A 162 3.15 5.96 -32.65
C VAL A 162 2.00 5.10 -33.23
N ASN A 163 2.12 3.79 -33.17
CA ASN A 163 1.14 2.81 -33.63
C ASN A 163 0.33 2.17 -32.50
N SER A 164 0.27 2.83 -31.31
CA SER A 164 -0.56 2.38 -30.21
C SER A 164 -2.05 2.35 -30.58
N SER A 165 -2.84 1.50 -29.92
CA SER A 165 -4.32 1.51 -30.03
C SER A 165 -4.96 2.72 -29.36
N SER A 166 -4.28 3.34 -28.36
CA SER A 166 -4.77 4.51 -27.64
C SER A 166 -4.40 5.80 -28.37
N ASP A 167 -5.40 6.63 -28.69
CA ASP A 167 -5.18 7.89 -29.41
C ASP A 167 -4.37 8.89 -28.57
N ARG A 168 -4.62 8.96 -27.26
CA ARG A 168 -3.81 9.79 -26.35
C ARG A 168 -2.34 9.37 -26.37
N THR A 169 -2.06 8.07 -26.38
CA THR A 169 -0.69 7.53 -26.47
C THR A 169 -0.03 7.92 -27.80
N LYS A 170 -0.77 7.91 -28.91
CA LYS A 170 -0.27 8.39 -30.22
C LYS A 170 0.08 9.87 -30.20
N VAL A 171 -0.76 10.70 -29.56
CA VAL A 171 -0.51 12.14 -29.41
C VAL A 171 0.82 12.36 -28.68
N TYR A 172 1.03 11.72 -27.54
CA TYR A 172 2.26 11.83 -26.77
C TYR A 172 3.49 11.33 -27.56
N ALA A 173 3.35 10.21 -28.26
CA ALA A 173 4.42 9.71 -29.13
C ALA A 173 4.81 10.74 -30.20
N ASN A 174 3.82 11.41 -30.80
CA ASN A 174 4.05 12.43 -31.81
C ASN A 174 4.67 13.71 -31.27
N ILE A 175 4.31 14.13 -30.05
CA ILE A 175 4.94 15.26 -29.35
C ILE A 175 6.43 14.95 -29.13
N ILE A 176 6.72 13.79 -28.52
CA ILE A 176 8.09 13.39 -28.19
C ILE A 176 8.96 13.25 -29.46
N ARG A 177 8.49 12.50 -30.48
CA ARG A 177 9.29 12.30 -31.70
C ARG A 177 9.57 13.60 -32.46
N LYS A 178 8.60 14.55 -32.48
CA LYS A 178 8.79 15.85 -33.11
C LYS A 178 9.87 16.66 -32.38
N HIS A 179 9.86 16.66 -31.05
CA HIS A 179 10.88 17.32 -30.24
C HIS A 179 12.27 16.73 -30.51
N LEU A 180 12.36 15.39 -30.66
CA LEU A 180 13.60 14.69 -31.00
C LEU A 180 14.03 14.86 -32.48
N GLY A 181 13.26 15.58 -33.30
CA GLY A 181 13.53 15.76 -34.73
C GLY A 181 13.42 14.48 -35.56
N MET A 182 12.69 13.47 -35.10
CA MET A 182 12.63 12.14 -35.73
C MET A 182 11.38 11.94 -36.61
N THR A 183 11.60 11.20 -37.71
CA THR A 183 10.44 10.65 -38.46
C THR A 183 9.78 9.51 -37.68
N GLU A 184 8.55 9.14 -38.03
CA GLU A 184 7.88 7.98 -37.39
C GLU A 184 8.67 6.68 -37.56
N ARG A 185 9.31 6.52 -38.72
CA ARG A 185 10.14 5.34 -39.02
C ARG A 185 11.36 5.29 -38.11
N ASP A 186 12.07 6.40 -37.96
CA ASP A 186 13.33 6.46 -37.16
C ASP A 186 13.02 6.28 -35.68
N TYR A 187 11.95 6.93 -35.19
CA TYR A 187 11.49 6.76 -33.80
C TYR A 187 11.11 5.30 -33.50
N ARG A 188 10.36 4.64 -34.38
CA ARG A 188 10.03 3.20 -34.20
C ARG A 188 11.27 2.33 -34.23
N LYS A 189 12.24 2.62 -35.13
CA LYS A 189 13.50 1.87 -35.24
C LYS A 189 14.30 2.00 -33.93
N LEU A 190 14.47 3.22 -33.43
CA LEU A 190 15.14 3.49 -32.15
C LEU A 190 14.51 2.74 -30.98
N LEU A 191 13.19 2.84 -30.83
CA LEU A 191 12.49 2.13 -29.75
C LEU A 191 12.62 0.61 -29.88
N ALA A 192 12.56 0.06 -31.09
CA ALA A 192 12.71 -1.38 -31.30
C ALA A 192 14.13 -1.84 -30.91
N GLU A 193 15.15 -1.06 -31.25
CA GLU A 193 16.54 -1.34 -30.94
C GLU A 193 16.83 -1.29 -29.43
N LEU A 194 16.40 -0.22 -28.74
CA LEU A 194 16.60 -0.09 -27.30
C LEU A 194 15.78 -1.12 -26.51
N ARG A 195 14.55 -1.42 -26.93
CA ARG A 195 13.72 -2.49 -26.32
C ARG A 195 14.29 -3.89 -26.55
N MET A 196 15.01 -4.09 -27.65
CA MET A 196 15.75 -5.33 -27.88
C MET A 196 16.93 -5.44 -26.92
N TYR A 197 17.68 -4.38 -26.73
CA TYR A 197 18.80 -4.34 -25.80
C TYR A 197 18.34 -4.54 -24.33
N LEU A 198 17.20 -3.97 -23.94
CA LEU A 198 16.59 -4.18 -22.62
C LEU A 198 16.06 -5.60 -22.38
N ASP A 199 16.05 -6.44 -23.39
CA ASP A 199 15.53 -7.82 -23.30
C ASP A 199 14.10 -7.94 -22.73
N VAL A 200 13.22 -7.02 -23.14
CA VAL A 200 11.84 -6.90 -22.62
C VAL A 200 11.04 -8.16 -22.92
N VAL A 201 10.47 -8.79 -21.87
CA VAL A 201 9.74 -10.07 -21.98
C VAL A 201 8.54 -9.98 -22.93
N GLU A 202 7.82 -8.87 -22.94
CA GLU A 202 6.66 -8.63 -23.81
C GLU A 202 7.05 -8.65 -25.30
N ARG A 203 8.28 -8.26 -25.65
CA ARG A 203 8.78 -8.36 -27.02
C ARG A 203 8.95 -9.82 -27.45
N LYS A 204 9.59 -10.64 -26.60
CA LYS A 204 9.75 -12.08 -26.87
C LYS A 204 8.41 -12.77 -27.03
N MET A 205 7.44 -12.46 -26.15
CA MET A 205 6.08 -12.98 -26.22
C MET A 205 5.40 -12.61 -27.54
N SER A 206 5.49 -11.35 -27.96
CA SER A 206 4.91 -10.87 -29.22
C SER A 206 5.55 -11.50 -30.45
N ALA A 207 6.86 -11.75 -30.39
CA ALA A 207 7.62 -12.42 -31.45
C ALA A 207 7.48 -13.97 -31.41
N LYS A 208 6.69 -14.52 -30.48
CA LYS A 208 6.55 -15.97 -30.22
C LYS A 208 7.88 -16.67 -29.89
N GLN A 209 8.85 -15.94 -29.40
CA GLN A 209 10.17 -16.42 -28.99
C GLN A 209 10.14 -16.90 -27.53
N TRP A 210 9.23 -17.83 -27.21
CA TRP A 210 9.01 -18.31 -25.84
C TRP A 210 10.25 -19.00 -25.27
N GLY A 211 10.98 -19.76 -26.11
CA GLY A 211 12.20 -20.48 -25.72
C GLY A 211 13.34 -19.58 -25.27
N ASP A 212 13.32 -18.27 -25.66
CA ASP A 212 14.37 -17.31 -25.30
C ASP A 212 14.08 -16.58 -23.98
N ILE A 213 12.93 -16.84 -23.36
CA ILE A 213 12.58 -16.22 -22.08
C ILE A 213 13.41 -16.85 -20.96
N LYS A 214 14.15 -15.99 -20.25
CA LYS A 214 14.88 -16.36 -19.02
C LYS A 214 13.94 -16.09 -17.83
N TYR A 215 13.30 -17.13 -17.31
CA TYR A 215 12.28 -16.98 -16.26
C TYR A 215 12.80 -16.33 -14.97
N GLU A 216 14.09 -16.52 -14.64
CA GLU A 216 14.75 -15.91 -13.49
C GLU A 216 14.85 -14.40 -13.58
N ALA A 217 14.89 -13.85 -14.81
CA ALA A 217 14.98 -12.41 -15.07
C ALA A 217 13.59 -11.75 -15.27
N VAL A 218 12.49 -12.53 -15.30
CA VAL A 218 11.15 -11.98 -15.51
C VAL A 218 10.74 -11.14 -14.29
N PRO A 219 10.31 -9.86 -14.51
CA PRO A 219 9.88 -8.99 -13.42
C PRO A 219 8.67 -9.55 -12.65
N SER A 220 8.54 -9.17 -11.38
CA SER A 220 7.50 -9.63 -10.44
C SER A 220 6.07 -9.56 -11.03
N CYS A 221 5.67 -8.38 -11.50
CA CYS A 221 4.33 -8.20 -12.08
C CYS A 221 4.13 -9.02 -13.37
N ALA A 222 5.18 -9.17 -14.20
CA ALA A 222 5.11 -9.96 -15.41
C ALA A 222 4.94 -11.47 -15.08
N ASN A 223 5.64 -11.97 -14.06
CA ASN A 223 5.45 -13.33 -13.56
C ASN A 223 4.00 -13.57 -13.12
N LEU A 224 3.42 -12.62 -12.38
CA LEU A 224 2.04 -12.74 -11.90
C LEU A 224 1.01 -12.65 -13.04
N ILE A 225 1.21 -11.72 -13.99
CA ILE A 225 0.23 -11.43 -15.05
C ILE A 225 0.30 -12.47 -16.17
N TYR A 226 1.51 -12.87 -16.57
CA TYR A 226 1.71 -13.70 -17.76
C TYR A 226 1.87 -15.19 -17.47
N ASN A 227 1.73 -15.64 -16.20
CA ASN A 227 1.91 -17.05 -15.85
C ASN A 227 1.09 -18.01 -16.73
N ASN A 228 -0.20 -17.68 -16.98
CA ASN A 228 -1.06 -18.48 -17.84
C ASN A 228 -0.59 -18.51 -19.31
N ALA A 229 0.02 -17.41 -19.79
CA ALA A 229 0.57 -17.35 -21.13
C ALA A 229 1.85 -18.18 -21.23
N PHE A 230 2.71 -18.14 -20.23
CA PHE A 230 3.90 -18.99 -20.13
C PHE A 230 3.53 -20.47 -20.10
N MET A 231 2.59 -20.87 -19.23
CA MET A 231 2.11 -22.25 -19.14
C MET A 231 1.52 -22.77 -20.44
N ARG A 232 0.83 -21.91 -21.21
CA ARG A 232 0.18 -22.29 -22.48
C ARG A 232 1.16 -22.45 -23.63
N ASN A 233 2.18 -21.60 -23.70
CA ASN A 233 3.05 -21.51 -24.86
C ASN A 233 4.47 -22.09 -24.64
N ASP A 234 4.87 -22.31 -23.38
CA ASP A 234 6.19 -22.84 -22.99
C ASP A 234 6.05 -23.67 -21.70
N GLY A 235 5.02 -24.51 -21.64
CA GLY A 235 4.59 -25.19 -20.43
C GLY A 235 5.67 -26.08 -19.80
N GLU A 236 6.40 -26.86 -20.60
CA GLU A 236 7.44 -27.78 -20.11
C GLU A 236 8.57 -27.03 -19.41
N ARG A 237 9.16 -26.01 -20.05
CA ARG A 237 10.22 -25.19 -19.45
C ARG A 237 9.72 -24.39 -18.25
N ARG A 238 8.48 -23.88 -18.33
CA ARG A 238 7.89 -23.17 -17.18
C ARG A 238 7.70 -24.10 -15.99
N GLN A 239 7.23 -25.32 -16.21
CA GLN A 239 7.06 -26.33 -15.16
C GLN A 239 8.40 -26.76 -14.55
N GLU A 240 9.43 -26.96 -15.38
CA GLU A 240 10.78 -27.24 -14.91
C GLU A 240 11.32 -26.11 -14.03
N TYR A 241 11.14 -24.85 -14.46
CA TYR A 241 11.54 -23.67 -13.68
C TYR A 241 10.81 -23.62 -12.32
N LEU A 242 9.49 -23.84 -12.29
CA LEU A 242 8.72 -23.87 -11.06
C LEU A 242 9.16 -25.01 -10.12
N SER A 243 9.50 -26.16 -10.66
CA SER A 243 10.03 -27.28 -9.88
C SER A 243 11.40 -26.98 -9.28
N LYS A 244 12.27 -26.25 -10.00
CA LYS A 244 13.54 -25.76 -9.47
C LYS A 244 13.34 -24.72 -8.36
N LEU A 245 12.31 -23.86 -8.46
CA LEU A 245 11.94 -22.91 -7.39
C LEU A 245 11.55 -23.64 -6.09
N GLU A 246 10.77 -24.71 -6.16
CA GLU A 246 10.38 -25.48 -4.97
C GLU A 246 11.58 -26.13 -4.27
N LYS A 247 12.60 -26.51 -5.05
CA LYS A 247 13.86 -27.08 -4.54
C LYS A 247 14.85 -26.01 -4.06
N GLY A 248 14.55 -24.74 -4.28
CA GLY A 248 15.45 -23.61 -3.94
C GLY A 248 16.66 -23.47 -4.88
N GLU A 249 16.64 -24.11 -6.04
CA GLU A 249 17.73 -24.11 -7.04
C GLU A 249 17.74 -22.82 -7.90
N THR A 250 16.67 -22.05 -7.88
CA THR A 250 16.52 -20.80 -8.64
C THR A 250 15.67 -19.79 -7.86
N LYS A 251 15.49 -18.59 -8.43
CA LYS A 251 14.78 -17.48 -7.79
C LYS A 251 13.65 -16.94 -8.67
N ILE A 252 12.63 -16.38 -8.03
CA ILE A 252 11.55 -15.63 -8.67
C ILE A 252 11.48 -14.23 -8.03
N HIS A 253 11.26 -13.20 -8.85
CA HIS A 253 11.12 -11.85 -8.34
C HIS A 253 9.68 -11.60 -7.86
N ALA A 254 9.54 -11.10 -6.62
CA ALA A 254 8.25 -10.72 -6.01
C ALA A 254 8.32 -9.38 -5.25
N SER A 255 9.46 -8.69 -5.24
CA SER A 255 9.75 -7.54 -4.38
C SER A 255 8.82 -6.33 -4.53
N VAL A 256 8.09 -6.22 -5.64
CA VAL A 256 7.14 -5.12 -5.90
C VAL A 256 5.68 -5.59 -5.98
N LEU A 257 5.40 -6.83 -5.55
CA LEU A 257 4.04 -7.34 -5.45
C LEU A 257 3.46 -7.05 -4.07
N TYR A 258 2.17 -6.79 -4.04
CA TYR A 258 1.42 -6.75 -2.79
C TYR A 258 0.89 -8.14 -2.44
N PRO A 259 0.80 -8.51 -1.15
CA PRO A 259 0.22 -9.78 -0.73
C PRO A 259 -1.16 -10.05 -1.33
N HIS A 260 -2.02 -9.03 -1.39
CA HIS A 260 -3.37 -9.17 -1.95
C HIS A 260 -3.40 -9.41 -3.46
N ASP A 261 -2.38 -8.98 -4.23
CA ASP A 261 -2.29 -9.29 -5.66
C ASP A 261 -2.22 -10.80 -5.89
N ILE A 262 -1.50 -11.51 -5.03
CA ILE A 262 -1.34 -12.97 -5.11
C ILE A 262 -2.61 -13.66 -4.60
N VAL A 263 -3.11 -13.26 -3.43
CA VAL A 263 -4.33 -13.83 -2.83
C VAL A 263 -5.53 -13.67 -3.75
N HIS A 264 -5.69 -12.49 -4.35
CA HIS A 264 -6.79 -12.23 -5.31
C HIS A 264 -6.73 -13.15 -6.53
N ARG A 265 -5.54 -13.58 -6.99
CA ARG A 265 -5.39 -14.51 -8.11
C ARG A 265 -5.91 -15.92 -7.81
N TYR A 266 -5.98 -16.32 -6.56
CA TYR A 266 -6.62 -17.57 -6.15
C TYR A 266 -8.14 -17.49 -6.21
N LYS A 267 -8.76 -16.31 -6.15
CA LYS A 267 -10.21 -16.16 -6.23
C LYS A 267 -10.71 -16.30 -7.67
N GLN A 268 -11.79 -17.04 -7.83
CA GLN A 268 -12.51 -17.20 -9.08
C GLN A 268 -14.00 -16.93 -8.85
N TYR A 269 -14.58 -16.01 -9.60
CA TYR A 269 -16.01 -15.79 -9.54
C TYR A 269 -16.75 -16.88 -10.32
N ASN A 270 -17.63 -17.59 -9.64
CA ASN A 270 -18.46 -18.61 -10.24
C ASN A 270 -19.84 -18.02 -10.57
N TYR A 271 -20.04 -17.70 -11.85
CA TYR A 271 -21.30 -17.10 -12.33
C TYR A 271 -22.52 -18.00 -12.07
N GLY A 272 -22.35 -19.33 -12.11
CA GLY A 272 -23.47 -20.26 -11.88
C GLY A 272 -23.90 -20.34 -10.41
N MET A 273 -23.03 -19.99 -9.47
CA MET A 273 -23.32 -20.00 -8.03
C MET A 273 -23.46 -18.59 -7.43
N GLY A 274 -23.21 -17.53 -8.20
CA GLY A 274 -23.23 -16.14 -7.72
C GLY A 274 -22.22 -15.83 -6.61
N ARG A 275 -21.17 -16.65 -6.44
CA ARG A 275 -20.19 -16.52 -5.35
C ARG A 275 -18.77 -16.78 -5.83
N TYR A 276 -17.79 -16.30 -5.04
CA TYR A 276 -16.39 -16.63 -5.25
C TYR A 276 -16.07 -18.05 -4.77
N SER A 277 -15.19 -18.73 -5.50
CA SER A 277 -14.55 -19.97 -5.10
C SER A 277 -13.03 -19.82 -5.21
N LEU A 278 -12.28 -20.70 -4.57
CA LEU A 278 -10.84 -20.75 -4.71
C LEU A 278 -10.45 -21.68 -5.87
N LYS A 279 -9.49 -21.22 -6.66
CA LYS A 279 -8.81 -22.07 -7.65
C LYS A 279 -8.07 -23.23 -6.97
N GLN A 280 -7.70 -24.21 -7.75
CA GLN A 280 -6.80 -25.26 -7.31
C GLN A 280 -5.41 -24.69 -6.99
N TYR A 281 -4.56 -25.52 -6.35
CA TYR A 281 -3.17 -25.18 -6.09
C TYR A 281 -2.46 -24.64 -7.34
N ASP A 282 -1.75 -23.53 -7.20
CA ASP A 282 -0.97 -22.89 -8.26
C ASP A 282 0.47 -22.69 -7.78
N GLN A 283 1.37 -23.49 -8.32
CA GLN A 283 2.78 -23.50 -7.94
C GLN A 283 3.46 -22.13 -8.13
N ALA A 284 3.08 -21.37 -9.15
CA ALA A 284 3.65 -20.05 -9.38
C ALA A 284 3.18 -19.02 -8.33
N LEU A 285 1.90 -19.07 -7.91
CA LEU A 285 1.39 -18.20 -6.84
C LEU A 285 2.04 -18.53 -5.49
N GLU A 286 2.23 -19.82 -5.18
CA GLU A 286 2.94 -20.23 -3.96
C GLU A 286 4.40 -19.76 -3.96
N ALA A 287 5.09 -19.88 -5.10
CA ALA A 287 6.47 -19.41 -5.24
C ALA A 287 6.58 -17.89 -5.10
N LEU A 288 5.66 -17.13 -5.72
CA LEU A 288 5.60 -15.67 -5.59
C LEU A 288 5.33 -15.23 -4.15
N TRP A 289 4.42 -15.92 -3.44
CA TRP A 289 4.13 -15.64 -2.04
C TRP A 289 5.34 -15.86 -1.13
N LYS A 290 6.03 -16.99 -1.29
CA LYS A 290 7.26 -17.30 -0.54
C LYS A 290 8.39 -16.31 -0.81
N ALA A 291 8.44 -15.76 -2.04
CA ALA A 291 9.45 -14.79 -2.45
C ALA A 291 9.10 -13.33 -2.08
N LEU A 292 7.94 -13.05 -1.48
CA LEU A 292 7.64 -11.73 -0.95
C LEU A 292 8.70 -11.33 0.10
N PRO A 293 9.16 -10.06 0.11
CA PRO A 293 10.08 -9.57 1.13
C PRO A 293 9.55 -9.84 2.54
N ASP A 294 10.42 -10.22 3.45
CA ASP A 294 10.08 -10.28 4.87
C ASP A 294 10.31 -8.92 5.51
N MET A 295 9.22 -8.18 5.75
CA MET A 295 9.21 -6.86 6.36
C MET A 295 8.83 -6.91 7.86
N VAL A 296 8.64 -8.10 8.44
CA VAL A 296 8.21 -8.29 9.83
C VAL A 296 9.40 -8.55 10.76
N GLN A 297 10.62 -8.53 10.24
CA GLN A 297 11.85 -8.90 10.96
C GLN A 297 12.00 -8.20 12.33
N GLY A 298 12.22 -9.00 13.36
CA GLY A 298 12.79 -8.57 14.64
C GLY A 298 11.83 -8.31 15.80
N ASN A 299 10.51 -8.20 15.60
CA ASN A 299 9.55 -7.94 16.68
C ASN A 299 8.40 -8.95 16.65
N GLY A 300 8.70 -10.18 17.11
CA GLY A 300 7.78 -11.31 17.13
C GLY A 300 6.51 -11.15 17.97
N ASP A 301 6.39 -10.09 18.73
CA ASP A 301 5.33 -9.91 19.73
C ASP A 301 4.16 -9.05 19.19
N THR A 302 3.81 -9.25 17.92
CA THR A 302 2.68 -8.58 17.28
C THR A 302 1.55 -9.55 17.01
N ILE A 303 0.35 -9.28 17.55
CA ILE A 303 -0.87 -9.98 17.16
C ILE A 303 -1.64 -9.16 16.13
N VAL A 304 -2.06 -9.81 15.05
CA VAL A 304 -2.87 -9.18 14.00
C VAL A 304 -4.34 -9.37 14.33
N VAL A 305 -5.11 -8.32 14.13
CA VAL A 305 -6.56 -8.32 14.21
C VAL A 305 -7.11 -7.94 12.85
N ALA A 306 -7.77 -8.86 12.17
CA ALA A 306 -8.28 -8.66 10.82
C ALA A 306 -9.80 -8.49 10.83
N ASP A 307 -10.25 -7.41 10.19
CA ASP A 307 -11.67 -7.12 10.02
C ASP A 307 -12.29 -8.01 8.95
N GLY A 308 -13.29 -8.79 9.35
CA GLY A 308 -14.07 -9.65 8.47
C GLY A 308 -15.48 -9.15 8.20
N SER A 309 -15.82 -7.93 8.64
CA SER A 309 -17.17 -7.35 8.55
C SER A 309 -17.69 -7.22 7.11
N GLY A 310 -19.00 -7.07 6.97
CA GLY A 310 -19.66 -6.97 5.66
C GLY A 310 -19.22 -5.75 4.84
N SER A 311 -18.88 -4.65 5.50
CA SER A 311 -18.33 -3.43 4.87
C SER A 311 -17.01 -3.68 4.13
N MET A 312 -16.19 -4.59 4.63
CA MET A 312 -14.93 -4.99 3.98
C MET A 312 -15.14 -5.68 2.61
N GLY A 313 -16.36 -6.12 2.28
CA GLY A 313 -16.73 -6.67 0.97
C GLY A 313 -16.76 -5.64 -0.17
N ILE A 314 -16.62 -4.35 0.11
CA ILE A 314 -16.64 -3.28 -0.88
C ILE A 314 -15.42 -3.37 -1.78
N ARG A 315 -15.66 -3.27 -3.11
CA ARG A 315 -14.59 -3.28 -4.11
C ARG A 315 -13.82 -1.97 -4.09
N ILE A 316 -12.51 -2.09 -4.15
CA ILE A 316 -11.61 -0.94 -4.25
C ILE A 316 -11.59 -0.50 -5.72
N ARG A 317 -12.33 0.54 -6.03
CA ARG A 317 -12.49 1.08 -7.38
C ARG A 317 -12.85 -0.04 -8.39
N ASN A 318 -12.30 0.03 -9.61
CA ASN A 318 -12.56 -0.92 -10.70
C ASN A 318 -11.58 -2.11 -10.72
N THR A 319 -10.95 -2.44 -9.60
CA THR A 319 -9.89 -3.47 -9.56
C THR A 319 -10.40 -4.90 -9.37
N GLY A 320 -11.62 -5.08 -8.93
CA GLY A 320 -12.14 -6.39 -8.50
C GLY A 320 -11.64 -6.85 -7.13
N VAL A 321 -10.60 -6.21 -6.56
CA VAL A 321 -10.07 -6.43 -5.21
C VAL A 321 -10.99 -5.78 -4.19
N THR A 322 -11.25 -6.45 -3.07
CA THR A 322 -12.03 -5.91 -1.95
C THR A 322 -11.10 -5.55 -0.78
N ALA A 323 -11.58 -4.70 0.15
CA ALA A 323 -10.86 -4.42 1.38
C ALA A 323 -10.61 -5.71 2.18
N LEU A 324 -11.55 -6.66 2.15
CA LEU A 324 -11.42 -7.99 2.75
C LEU A 324 -10.27 -8.81 2.13
N ASP A 325 -10.04 -8.71 0.80
CA ASP A 325 -8.90 -9.37 0.17
C ASP A 325 -7.57 -8.85 0.70
N VAL A 326 -7.50 -7.54 0.91
CA VAL A 326 -6.31 -6.89 1.46
C VAL A 326 -6.11 -7.30 2.92
N ALA A 327 -7.17 -7.26 3.74
CA ALA A 327 -7.09 -7.62 5.16
C ALA A 327 -6.67 -9.09 5.36
N ASN A 328 -7.30 -10.03 4.66
CA ASN A 328 -6.94 -11.45 4.72
C ASN A 328 -5.50 -11.69 4.25
N ALA A 329 -5.07 -11.04 3.17
CA ALA A 329 -3.71 -11.19 2.66
C ALA A 329 -2.66 -10.67 3.65
N LEU A 330 -2.90 -9.50 4.26
CA LEU A 330 -2.02 -8.93 5.27
C LEU A 330 -2.03 -9.78 6.55
N ALA A 331 -3.22 -10.27 7.00
CA ALA A 331 -3.31 -11.13 8.19
C ALA A 331 -2.49 -12.41 8.01
N ILE A 332 -2.61 -13.10 6.87
CA ILE A 332 -1.81 -14.29 6.56
C ILE A 332 -0.32 -13.92 6.47
N TYR A 333 0.02 -12.81 5.79
CA TYR A 333 1.40 -12.36 5.62
C TYR A 333 2.10 -12.09 6.95
N PHE A 334 1.46 -11.37 7.86
CA PHE A 334 2.00 -11.08 9.18
C PHE A 334 2.04 -12.32 10.08
N ALA A 335 0.94 -13.10 10.12
CA ALA A 335 0.87 -14.30 10.95
C ALA A 335 1.99 -15.31 10.61
N GLU A 336 2.27 -15.52 9.33
CA GLU A 336 3.35 -16.42 8.89
C GLU A 336 4.75 -15.95 9.31
N ARG A 337 4.95 -14.63 9.39
CA ARG A 337 6.24 -13.99 9.66
C ARG A 337 6.41 -13.58 11.12
N SER A 338 5.35 -13.66 11.92
CA SER A 338 5.40 -13.51 13.37
C SER A 338 6.20 -14.65 14.00
N SER A 339 6.65 -14.46 15.24
CA SER A 339 7.41 -15.44 16.02
C SER A 339 6.69 -15.87 17.29
N GLY A 340 7.26 -16.85 18.00
CA GLY A 340 6.74 -17.30 19.29
C GLY A 340 5.30 -17.80 19.25
N GLY A 341 4.52 -17.46 20.27
CA GLY A 341 3.13 -17.87 20.42
C GLY A 341 2.16 -17.30 19.37
N PHE A 342 2.56 -16.24 18.68
CA PHE A 342 1.74 -15.54 17.69
C PHE A 342 1.97 -16.03 16.26
N LYS A 343 2.96 -16.89 16.04
CA LYS A 343 3.26 -17.46 14.72
C LYS A 343 2.06 -18.21 14.17
N ASN A 344 1.72 -17.96 12.90
CA ASN A 344 0.58 -18.53 12.18
C ASN A 344 -0.78 -18.30 12.86
N LYS A 345 -0.90 -17.24 13.67
CA LYS A 345 -2.15 -16.91 14.36
C LYS A 345 -2.52 -15.44 14.15
N TYR A 346 -3.82 -15.19 14.05
CA TYR A 346 -4.39 -13.85 14.08
C TYR A 346 -5.79 -13.90 14.71
N ILE A 347 -6.32 -12.75 15.11
CA ILE A 347 -7.67 -12.64 15.71
C ILE A 347 -8.63 -12.07 14.67
N THR A 348 -9.84 -12.62 14.58
CA THR A 348 -10.92 -12.01 13.81
C THR A 348 -11.52 -10.84 14.56
N PHE A 349 -11.91 -9.84 13.81
CA PHE A 349 -12.55 -8.64 14.33
C PHE A 349 -14.07 -8.79 14.21
N SER A 350 -14.72 -9.17 15.29
CA SER A 350 -16.17 -9.37 15.34
C SER A 350 -16.71 -9.14 16.76
N SER A 351 -18.03 -9.22 16.95
CA SER A 351 -18.65 -9.21 18.29
C SER A 351 -18.20 -10.38 19.18
N ARG A 352 -17.66 -11.44 18.56
CA ARG A 352 -17.06 -12.59 19.24
C ARG A 352 -15.73 -12.90 18.57
N PRO A 353 -14.64 -12.20 18.97
CA PRO A 353 -13.31 -12.42 18.38
C PRO A 353 -12.89 -13.89 18.48
N GLN A 354 -12.35 -14.42 17.40
CA GLN A 354 -11.84 -15.80 17.34
C GLN A 354 -10.35 -15.79 17.04
N LEU A 355 -9.60 -16.66 17.71
CA LEU A 355 -8.20 -16.91 17.35
C LEU A 355 -8.15 -17.88 16.17
N VAL A 356 -7.77 -17.37 15.01
CA VAL A 356 -7.59 -18.18 13.80
C VAL A 356 -6.20 -18.79 13.81
N ASN A 357 -6.13 -20.12 13.66
CA ASN A 357 -4.88 -20.86 13.58
C ASN A 357 -4.63 -21.35 12.13
N LEU A 358 -3.54 -20.89 11.54
CA LEU A 358 -3.13 -21.23 10.17
C LEU A 358 -2.18 -22.45 10.10
N ASP A 359 -1.80 -23.06 11.23
CA ASP A 359 -0.84 -24.18 11.27
C ASP A 359 -1.31 -25.41 10.49
N THR A 360 -2.62 -25.60 10.36
CA THR A 360 -3.20 -26.71 9.59
C THR A 360 -3.11 -26.51 8.07
N GLY A 361 -2.90 -25.27 7.61
CA GLY A 361 -2.74 -24.92 6.19
C GLY A 361 -1.29 -25.10 5.75
N LYS A 362 -1.02 -26.08 4.88
CA LYS A 362 0.33 -26.33 4.35
C LYS A 362 0.72 -25.39 3.22
N THR A 363 -0.24 -24.90 2.47
CA THR A 363 -0.08 -24.02 1.32
C THR A 363 -0.73 -22.67 1.56
N LEU A 364 -0.35 -21.64 0.80
CA LEU A 364 -1.06 -20.36 0.81
C LEU A 364 -2.55 -20.55 0.51
N ARG A 365 -2.87 -21.41 -0.46
CA ARG A 365 -4.26 -21.73 -0.80
C ARG A 365 -5.05 -22.24 0.41
N ASP A 366 -4.45 -23.15 1.20
CA ASP A 366 -5.10 -23.69 2.40
C ASP A 366 -5.33 -22.59 3.43
N LYS A 367 -4.33 -21.72 3.65
CA LYS A 367 -4.43 -20.58 4.58
C LYS A 367 -5.47 -19.57 4.14
N ILE A 368 -5.59 -19.29 2.84
CA ILE A 368 -6.67 -18.44 2.29
C ILE A 368 -8.03 -19.12 2.57
N SER A 369 -8.15 -20.43 2.41
CA SER A 369 -9.38 -21.17 2.69
C SER A 369 -9.78 -21.06 4.17
N ILE A 370 -8.80 -21.20 5.07
CA ILE A 370 -9.01 -21.03 6.53
C ILE A 370 -9.47 -19.59 6.82
N ALA A 371 -8.78 -18.59 6.29
CA ALA A 371 -9.12 -17.18 6.51
C ALA A 371 -10.55 -16.86 6.03
N ILE A 372 -10.92 -17.31 4.84
CA ILE A 372 -12.29 -17.09 4.29
C ILE A 372 -13.36 -17.78 5.16
N ALA A 373 -13.06 -18.95 5.71
CA ALA A 373 -14.02 -19.68 6.57
C ALA A 373 -14.30 -18.96 7.90
N HIS A 374 -13.39 -18.08 8.35
CA HIS A 374 -13.52 -17.30 9.57
C HIS A 374 -13.99 -15.86 9.33
N ASN A 375 -14.28 -15.46 8.09
CA ASN A 375 -14.88 -14.16 7.81
C ASN A 375 -16.35 -14.19 8.23
N GLU A 376 -16.67 -13.49 9.27
CA GLU A 376 -18.05 -13.35 9.77
C GLU A 376 -18.59 -11.97 9.36
N ILE A 377 -19.82 -11.95 8.84
CA ILE A 377 -20.58 -10.71 8.67
C ILE A 377 -21.12 -10.33 10.05
N ALA A 378 -20.29 -9.67 10.86
CA ALA A 378 -20.62 -9.29 12.22
C ALA A 378 -20.17 -7.85 12.50
N ASN A 379 -20.59 -7.32 13.65
CA ASN A 379 -20.25 -5.98 14.12
C ASN A 379 -18.75 -5.83 14.38
N THR A 380 -18.23 -4.61 14.24
CA THR A 380 -16.82 -4.23 14.41
C THR A 380 -16.53 -3.80 15.86
N ASN A 381 -16.52 -4.75 16.79
CA ASN A 381 -16.28 -4.48 18.20
C ASN A 381 -14.78 -4.59 18.54
N VAL A 382 -14.06 -3.46 18.54
CA VAL A 382 -12.63 -3.37 18.92
C VAL A 382 -12.43 -3.72 20.39
N GLU A 383 -13.32 -3.26 21.27
CA GLU A 383 -13.22 -3.46 22.72
C GLU A 383 -13.17 -4.95 23.08
N ALA A 384 -14.00 -5.78 22.40
CA ALA A 384 -14.03 -7.22 22.64
C ALA A 384 -12.68 -7.93 22.36
N VAL A 385 -11.90 -7.43 21.41
CA VAL A 385 -10.56 -7.96 21.13
C VAL A 385 -9.61 -7.69 22.30
N PHE A 386 -9.62 -6.47 22.82
CA PHE A 386 -8.77 -6.10 23.97
C PHE A 386 -9.22 -6.79 25.26
N ASP A 387 -10.52 -6.94 25.46
CA ASP A 387 -11.07 -7.69 26.59
C ASP A 387 -10.69 -9.18 26.50
N LEU A 388 -10.63 -9.77 25.29
CA LEU A 388 -10.15 -11.14 25.09
C LEU A 388 -8.67 -11.27 25.49
N VAL A 389 -7.81 -10.37 25.04
CA VAL A 389 -6.37 -10.38 25.37
C VAL A 389 -6.17 -10.19 26.88
N LEU A 390 -6.83 -9.19 27.47
CA LEU A 390 -6.71 -8.87 28.90
C LEU A 390 -7.25 -9.99 29.79
N SER A 391 -8.44 -10.51 29.50
CA SER A 391 -9.04 -11.60 30.28
C SER A 391 -8.19 -12.87 30.21
N THR A 392 -7.62 -13.17 29.04
CA THR A 392 -6.69 -14.31 28.89
C THR A 392 -5.45 -14.13 29.77
N ALA A 393 -4.88 -12.91 29.79
CA ALA A 393 -3.72 -12.61 30.61
C ALA A 393 -4.02 -12.75 32.11
N ILE A 394 -5.16 -12.20 32.58
CA ILE A 394 -5.59 -12.27 33.98
C ILE A 394 -5.86 -13.70 34.43
N GLN A 395 -6.71 -14.46 33.65
CA GLN A 395 -7.10 -15.82 34.00
C GLN A 395 -5.92 -16.78 34.09
N ASN A 396 -4.91 -16.59 33.24
CA ASN A 396 -3.72 -17.45 33.20
C ASN A 396 -2.54 -16.87 34.00
N LYS A 397 -2.73 -15.76 34.73
CA LYS A 397 -1.70 -15.08 35.52
C LYS A 397 -0.43 -14.79 34.70
N MET A 398 -0.61 -14.35 33.47
CA MET A 398 0.47 -14.05 32.54
C MET A 398 1.23 -12.81 32.97
N THR A 399 2.51 -12.73 32.64
CA THR A 399 3.32 -11.51 32.84
C THR A 399 3.14 -10.54 31.67
N GLN A 400 3.60 -9.30 31.81
CA GLN A 400 3.58 -8.31 30.73
C GLN A 400 4.33 -8.80 29.48
N ASN A 401 5.37 -9.64 29.62
CA ASN A 401 6.15 -10.17 28.51
C ASN A 401 5.44 -11.30 27.75
N ASP A 402 4.38 -11.86 28.30
CA ASP A 402 3.61 -12.94 27.68
C ASP A 402 2.48 -12.41 26.79
N ILE A 403 2.08 -11.14 26.96
CA ILE A 403 1.06 -10.49 26.13
C ILE A 403 1.72 -9.79 24.93
N PRO A 404 0.99 -9.60 23.81
CA PRO A 404 1.57 -8.97 22.64
C PRO A 404 2.04 -7.54 22.94
N ALA A 405 3.22 -7.18 22.48
CA ALA A 405 3.73 -5.81 22.57
C ALA A 405 2.97 -4.86 21.63
N ASN A 406 2.50 -5.39 20.48
CA ASN A 406 1.75 -4.64 19.47
C ASN A 406 0.46 -5.37 19.09
N VAL A 407 -0.60 -4.60 18.88
CA VAL A 407 -1.87 -5.05 18.29
C VAL A 407 -2.04 -4.31 16.97
N LEU A 408 -1.98 -5.04 15.87
CA LEU A 408 -2.14 -4.52 14.51
C LEU A 408 -3.57 -4.74 14.03
N ILE A 409 -4.36 -3.67 13.93
CA ILE A 409 -5.76 -3.69 13.52
C ILE A 409 -5.85 -3.33 12.03
N ILE A 410 -6.26 -4.28 11.19
CA ILE A 410 -6.44 -4.11 9.75
C ILE A 410 -7.94 -4.02 9.46
N SER A 411 -8.44 -2.82 9.12
CA SER A 411 -9.86 -2.53 8.98
C SER A 411 -10.12 -1.38 8.00
N ASP A 412 -11.37 -1.21 7.58
CA ASP A 412 -11.84 0.02 6.92
C ASP A 412 -12.17 1.15 7.92
N MET A 413 -11.81 0.99 9.20
CA MET A 413 -11.95 1.97 10.28
C MET A 413 -13.39 2.38 10.63
N GLU A 414 -14.39 1.71 10.12
CA GLU A 414 -15.80 2.00 10.42
C GLU A 414 -16.25 1.23 11.68
N PHE A 415 -15.64 1.57 12.83
CA PHE A 415 -15.85 0.90 14.10
C PHE A 415 -17.25 1.15 14.67
N ASP A 416 -17.77 0.15 15.40
CA ASP A 416 -19.01 0.28 16.16
C ASP A 416 -18.82 1.20 17.37
N ARG A 417 -19.93 1.79 17.80
CA ARG A 417 -19.97 2.58 19.04
C ARG A 417 -19.57 1.72 20.22
N ALA A 418 -18.71 2.25 21.08
CA ALA A 418 -18.33 1.59 22.33
C ALA A 418 -19.58 1.40 23.23
N VAL A 419 -19.76 0.19 23.73
CA VAL A 419 -20.82 -0.12 24.67
C VAL A 419 -20.22 -0.08 26.08
N CYS A 420 -20.30 1.08 26.75
CA CYS A 420 -20.08 1.14 28.19
C CYS A 420 -21.20 0.41 28.90
N SER A 421 -20.95 -0.80 29.41
CA SER A 421 -21.91 -1.59 30.14
C SER A 421 -22.24 -1.06 31.57
N ASP A 422 -21.44 -0.13 32.12
CA ASP A 422 -21.52 0.28 33.51
C ASP A 422 -21.70 1.78 33.80
N CYS A 423 -21.90 2.64 32.80
CA CYS A 423 -22.11 4.08 33.03
C CYS A 423 -23.43 4.57 32.44
N SER A 424 -24.49 4.59 33.24
CA SER A 424 -25.74 5.32 32.93
C SER A 424 -25.58 6.86 32.94
N SER A 425 -24.37 7.37 33.19
CA SER A 425 -24.06 8.81 33.27
C SER A 425 -22.79 9.24 32.53
N CYS A 426 -22.03 8.33 31.88
CA CYS A 426 -20.97 8.74 30.99
C CYS A 426 -21.60 9.23 29.69
N GLY A 427 -21.50 10.52 29.46
CA GLY A 427 -21.82 11.12 28.17
C GLY A 427 -21.11 10.35 27.04
N ILE A 428 -21.63 10.48 25.87
CA ILE A 428 -21.33 9.82 24.59
C ILE A 428 -19.82 9.83 24.20
N ASP A 429 -18.94 10.39 25.01
CA ASP A 429 -17.66 11.00 24.64
C ASP A 429 -16.40 10.33 25.22
N ALA A 430 -16.50 9.18 25.85
CA ALA A 430 -15.28 8.48 26.25
C ALA A 430 -14.65 7.85 25.00
N ASN A 431 -13.53 8.41 24.55
CA ASN A 431 -12.71 7.81 23.53
C ASN A 431 -12.45 6.34 23.92
N LEU A 432 -12.94 5.42 23.09
CA LEU A 432 -12.87 3.97 23.29
C LEU A 432 -11.48 3.51 23.80
N PHE A 433 -10.41 4.11 23.27
CA PHE A 433 -9.04 3.74 23.64
C PHE A 433 -8.64 4.21 25.04
N ASN A 434 -9.19 5.30 25.53
CA ASN A 434 -8.99 5.70 26.93
C ASN A 434 -9.66 4.72 27.90
N VAL A 435 -10.83 4.21 27.54
CA VAL A 435 -11.52 3.18 28.33
C VAL A 435 -10.70 1.88 28.37
N ILE A 436 -10.20 1.43 27.23
CA ILE A 436 -9.36 0.23 27.13
C ILE A 436 -8.06 0.42 27.93
N GLU A 437 -7.39 1.56 27.82
CA GLU A 437 -6.17 1.88 28.57
C GLU A 437 -6.41 1.84 30.08
N GLN A 438 -7.52 2.38 30.55
CA GLN A 438 -7.90 2.33 31.97
C GLN A 438 -8.15 0.88 32.44
N LYS A 439 -8.83 0.05 31.65
CA LYS A 439 -9.05 -1.38 31.97
C LYS A 439 -7.73 -2.12 32.16
N TYR A 440 -6.76 -1.91 31.24
CA TYR A 440 -5.44 -2.53 31.35
C TYR A 440 -4.67 -2.04 32.59
N ALA A 441 -4.66 -0.72 32.83
CA ALA A 441 -3.99 -0.13 34.01
C ALA A 441 -4.59 -0.64 35.33
N GLN A 442 -5.93 -0.75 35.44
CA GLN A 442 -6.62 -1.32 36.62
C GLN A 442 -6.25 -2.79 36.86
N ALA A 443 -5.99 -3.54 35.81
CA ALA A 443 -5.56 -4.94 35.89
C ALA A 443 -4.04 -5.09 36.11
N GLY A 444 -3.28 -3.99 36.19
CA GLY A 444 -1.84 -4.00 36.38
C GLY A 444 -1.00 -4.25 35.13
N TYR A 445 -1.62 -4.16 33.95
CA TYR A 445 -0.95 -4.33 32.66
C TYR A 445 -0.78 -2.98 31.93
N LYS A 446 0.22 -2.89 31.09
CA LYS A 446 0.35 -1.82 30.09
C LYS A 446 -0.42 -2.21 28.84
N LEU A 447 -1.16 -1.27 28.28
CA LEU A 447 -1.83 -1.48 26.99
C LEU A 447 -0.76 -1.73 25.92
N PRO A 448 -0.93 -2.78 25.07
CA PRO A 448 -0.10 -2.96 23.87
C PRO A 448 -0.12 -1.72 22.99
N ARG A 449 0.96 -1.48 22.25
CA ARG A 449 0.98 -0.45 21.20
C ARG A 449 -0.06 -0.77 20.14
N LEU A 450 -0.86 0.22 19.75
CA LEU A 450 -1.91 0.06 18.76
C LEU A 450 -1.42 0.52 17.40
N VAL A 451 -1.66 -0.27 16.38
CA VAL A 451 -1.41 0.11 15.00
C VAL A 451 -2.69 -0.01 14.21
N PHE A 452 -3.20 1.13 13.74
CA PHE A 452 -4.36 1.16 12.85
C PHE A 452 -3.89 1.15 11.40
N TRP A 453 -4.22 0.07 10.70
CA TRP A 453 -3.96 -0.08 9.28
C TRP A 453 -5.25 0.10 8.49
N ASN A 454 -5.45 1.31 8.01
CA ASN A 454 -6.62 1.66 7.19
C ASN A 454 -6.47 1.08 5.78
N VAL A 455 -7.44 0.26 5.38
CA VAL A 455 -7.50 -0.33 4.03
C VAL A 455 -8.60 0.25 3.15
N ASN A 456 -9.58 0.99 3.69
CA ASN A 456 -10.62 1.64 2.89
C ASN A 456 -11.66 2.43 3.72
N SER A 457 -11.26 3.34 4.60
CA SER A 457 -12.22 4.17 5.36
C SER A 457 -13.13 4.97 4.41
N ARG A 458 -14.42 5.04 4.72
CA ARG A 458 -15.42 5.77 3.93
C ARG A 458 -15.76 7.12 4.52
N THR A 459 -15.77 7.23 5.84
CA THR A 459 -16.07 8.47 6.53
C THR A 459 -14.88 9.42 6.65
N GLY A 460 -13.65 8.90 6.46
CA GLY A 460 -12.43 9.66 6.69
C GLY A 460 -12.20 9.99 8.17
N THR A 461 -12.98 9.39 9.08
CA THR A 461 -12.81 9.56 10.52
C THR A 461 -11.50 8.94 10.97
N VAL A 462 -10.69 9.69 11.73
CA VAL A 462 -9.44 9.21 12.30
C VAL A 462 -9.66 8.80 13.76
N PRO A 463 -9.11 7.64 14.20
CA PRO A 463 -9.41 7.09 15.52
C PRO A 463 -8.77 7.89 16.67
N VAL A 464 -7.66 8.58 16.40
CA VAL A 464 -6.88 9.32 17.40
C VAL A 464 -6.27 10.59 16.83
N ARG A 465 -5.86 11.51 17.72
CA ARG A 465 -5.13 12.73 17.35
C ARG A 465 -3.62 12.46 17.22
N GLN A 466 -2.89 13.40 16.59
CA GLN A 466 -1.45 13.32 16.31
C GLN A 466 -0.58 13.04 17.52
N ASN A 467 -0.99 13.49 18.71
CA ASN A 467 -0.23 13.43 19.95
C ASN A 467 -0.65 12.27 20.87
N LYS A 468 -1.48 11.33 20.41
CA LYS A 468 -1.83 10.15 21.20
C LYS A 468 -0.67 9.16 21.17
N LEU A 469 0.06 9.09 22.27
CA LEU A 469 1.17 8.16 22.43
C LEU A 469 0.69 6.70 22.45
N GLY A 470 1.53 5.80 21.99
CA GLY A 470 1.22 4.36 21.94
C GLY A 470 0.39 3.93 20.74
N VAL A 471 0.15 4.82 19.77
CA VAL A 471 -0.63 4.54 18.57
C VAL A 471 0.17 4.85 17.31
N ALA A 472 0.03 4.03 16.26
CA ALA A 472 0.50 4.35 14.92
C ALA A 472 -0.67 4.34 13.93
N LEU A 473 -0.65 5.28 12.99
CA LEU A 473 -1.64 5.43 11.94
C LEU A 473 -1.00 5.15 10.60
N VAL A 474 -1.36 4.05 9.97
CA VAL A 474 -0.85 3.66 8.65
C VAL A 474 -1.99 3.36 7.70
N SER A 475 -1.77 3.53 6.42
CA SER A 475 -2.77 3.27 5.39
C SER A 475 -2.11 2.82 4.10
N GLY A 476 -2.84 2.06 3.31
CA GLY A 476 -2.37 1.55 2.03
C GLY A 476 -2.28 0.03 1.99
N PHE A 477 -1.69 -0.49 0.93
CA PHE A 477 -1.66 -1.94 0.65
C PHE A 477 -0.25 -2.52 0.59
N SER A 478 0.76 -1.65 0.75
CA SER A 478 2.16 -2.02 0.65
C SER A 478 2.70 -2.52 1.99
N VAL A 479 3.37 -3.66 1.97
CA VAL A 479 4.10 -4.16 3.15
C VAL A 479 5.34 -3.33 3.48
N ASN A 480 5.78 -2.43 2.59
CA ASN A 480 6.93 -1.55 2.85
C ASN A 480 6.68 -0.61 4.05
N ILE A 481 5.42 -0.31 4.38
CA ILE A 481 5.05 0.48 5.55
C ILE A 481 5.17 -0.29 6.87
N CYS A 482 5.51 -1.58 6.84
CA CYS A 482 5.76 -2.36 8.06
C CYS A 482 6.84 -1.72 8.94
N ASN A 483 7.81 -1.03 8.36
CA ASN A 483 8.82 -0.31 9.14
C ASN A 483 8.18 0.75 10.06
N MET A 484 7.12 1.43 9.62
CA MET A 484 6.35 2.35 10.48
C MET A 484 5.61 1.60 11.59
N VAL A 485 5.06 0.42 11.27
CA VAL A 485 4.38 -0.46 12.24
C VAL A 485 5.37 -0.94 13.31
N MET A 486 6.56 -1.33 12.89
CA MET A 486 7.57 -2.01 13.72
C MET A 486 8.56 -1.04 14.37
N SER A 487 8.54 0.25 14.06
CA SER A 487 9.52 1.26 14.52
C SER A 487 9.62 1.42 16.04
N GLY A 488 8.59 1.01 16.79
CA GLY A 488 8.51 1.27 18.22
C GLY A 488 8.26 2.75 18.59
N GLU A 489 8.21 3.66 17.61
CA GLU A 489 7.87 5.06 17.84
C GLU A 489 6.41 5.16 18.30
N LEU A 490 6.18 5.92 19.35
CA LEU A 490 4.89 6.04 20.02
C LEU A 490 4.07 7.23 19.51
N ASP A 491 4.69 8.20 18.84
CA ASP A 491 4.03 9.37 18.27
C ASP A 491 3.73 9.10 16.78
N PRO A 492 2.45 9.11 16.35
CA PRO A 492 2.09 8.77 14.98
C PRO A 492 2.64 9.76 13.94
N TYR A 493 2.73 11.05 14.28
CA TYR A 493 3.28 12.03 13.34
C TYR A 493 4.79 11.91 13.21
N LYS A 494 5.50 11.72 14.33
CA LYS A 494 6.93 11.49 14.31
C LYS A 494 7.31 10.22 13.54
N CYS A 495 6.54 9.14 13.71
CA CYS A 495 6.72 7.90 12.96
C CYS A 495 6.64 8.13 11.43
N LEU A 496 5.70 8.96 10.96
CA LEU A 496 5.62 9.37 9.58
C LEU A 496 6.82 10.21 9.15
N LEU A 497 7.20 11.21 9.96
CA LEU A 497 8.34 12.10 9.67
C LEU A 497 9.65 11.33 9.57
N ASP A 498 9.92 10.38 10.47
CA ASP A 498 11.13 9.54 10.44
C ASP A 498 11.21 8.74 9.12
N THR A 499 10.05 8.29 8.61
CA THR A 499 9.97 7.57 7.33
C THR A 499 10.28 8.47 6.14
N ILE A 500 9.62 9.62 6.04
CA ILE A 500 9.79 10.53 4.88
C ILE A 500 11.09 11.35 4.93
N ASN A 501 11.73 11.48 6.10
CA ASN A 501 13.03 12.13 6.28
C ASN A 501 14.21 11.14 6.18
N SER A 502 13.94 9.87 5.83
CA SER A 502 15.02 8.92 5.57
C SER A 502 15.88 9.35 4.37
N GLU A 503 17.12 8.84 4.32
CA GLU A 503 18.07 9.10 3.22
C GLU A 503 17.48 8.83 1.83
N ARG A 504 16.49 7.91 1.74
CA ARG A 504 15.82 7.58 0.49
C ARG A 504 15.09 8.77 -0.14
N TYR A 505 14.49 9.66 0.66
CA TYR A 505 13.71 10.81 0.16
C TYR A 505 14.47 12.13 0.27
N LYS A 506 15.71 12.13 0.72
CA LYS A 506 16.59 13.30 0.76
C LYS A 506 16.80 13.95 -0.61
N PRO A 507 16.99 13.20 -1.73
CA PRO A 507 17.13 13.83 -3.05
C PRO A 507 15.95 14.72 -3.45
N VAL A 508 14.74 14.44 -2.95
CA VAL A 508 13.56 15.29 -3.20
C VAL A 508 13.71 16.63 -2.48
N GLU A 509 14.14 16.61 -1.23
CA GLU A 509 14.40 17.81 -0.42
C GLU A 509 15.52 18.66 -1.03
N ASP A 510 16.63 18.03 -1.40
CA ASP A 510 17.79 18.72 -1.98
C ASP A 510 17.41 19.51 -3.24
N LEU A 511 16.57 18.96 -4.12
CA LEU A 511 16.09 19.64 -5.32
C LEU A 511 15.09 20.80 -5.01
N LEU A 512 14.35 20.69 -3.94
CA LEU A 512 13.37 21.72 -3.58
C LEU A 512 14.01 22.94 -2.93
N ILE A 513 15.12 22.74 -2.18
CA ILE A 513 15.83 23.79 -1.45
C ILE A 513 16.88 24.48 -2.35
N ALA A 514 17.45 23.76 -3.35
CA ALA A 514 18.32 24.32 -4.37
C ALA A 514 17.56 25.28 -5.29
#